data_44a7ab888210aa0f140cd82d269ad498
#
_entry.id   44a7ab888210aa0f140cd82d269ad498
#
_cell.length_a   1.000
_cell.length_b   1.000
_cell.length_c   1.000
_cell.angle_alpha   90.00
_cell.angle_beta   90.00
_cell.angle_gamma   90.00
#
_symmetry.space_group_name_H-M   'P 1'
#
loop_
_entity.id
_entity.type
_entity.pdbx_description
1 polymer ?
#
loop_
_entity_poly.entity_id
_entity_poly.type
_entity_poly.pdbx_seq_one_letter_code
_entity_poly.pdbx_strand_id
1 'polypeptide(L)'
;MAERRRACILAGMGNKNWPDEIRTAARSLYLRRYAVSEIADMLSVPVRTLYNWADAGRWDDLLSHEGAEEAASRRLALLLEREDKSPRDLKEVDTLVGTLERLQKLRLREKEAREGRNAEGSPPGASGEKERKGKKKAAVKNDVSRLTEDDFAEAFHKRFFPYQRELLETKRHRNRFFLKSRQIGFTWFFAQEAFEDACLTGDNQIFLSATRAQAEVFRSYIVALAKEKFNIELKGNPLVLNTAKGQATLYFLSNNSKSAQSYHGHVYIDECFWIQGFNELYKVASGMASHKKWRRTLFSTPSAVAHQAYDLWTGERFQKRFKAKRAAFPSSKELRKGALCPDTFYRKVITLEDAIAGGCDLFDLESLKLEYSADEFRNLFLCEFVDDTQSVFRLADLETCYAD
;
A
#
# COMPACT_ATOMS: atom_id res chain seq x y z
N MET A 1 -28.05 44.57 16.23
CA MET A 1 -29.49 44.74 16.58
C MET A 1 -30.45 44.13 15.54
N ALA A 2 -30.08 43.99 14.28
CA ALA A 2 -30.94 43.36 13.27
C ALA A 2 -31.09 41.84 13.40
N GLU A 3 -30.06 41.12 13.84
CA GLU A 3 -30.11 39.67 14.04
C GLU A 3 -30.93 39.25 15.26
N ARG A 4 -30.93 40.03 16.35
CA ARG A 4 -31.82 39.76 17.51
C ARG A 4 -33.30 39.98 17.21
N ARG A 5 -33.66 40.82 16.25
CA ARG A 5 -35.07 40.98 15.79
C ARG A 5 -35.57 39.82 14.92
N ARG A 6 -34.72 39.14 14.17
CA ARG A 6 -35.11 37.92 13.41
C ARG A 6 -35.38 36.75 14.35
N ALA A 7 -34.64 36.56 15.41
CA ALA A 7 -34.85 35.49 16.39
C ALA A 7 -36.14 35.61 17.19
N CYS A 8 -36.61 36.83 17.49
CA CYS A 8 -37.85 37.08 18.24
C CYS A 8 -39.13 36.88 17.40
N ILE A 9 -39.08 36.98 16.08
CA ILE A 9 -40.27 36.81 15.23
C ILE A 9 -40.60 35.31 15.06
N LEU A 10 -39.61 34.41 15.25
CA LEU A 10 -39.80 32.97 15.10
C LEU A 10 -40.28 32.22 16.35
N ALA A 11 -40.21 32.84 17.54
CA ALA A 11 -40.58 32.22 18.81
C ALA A 11 -42.08 32.25 19.16
N GLY A 12 -42.93 32.87 18.32
CA GLY A 12 -44.36 33.10 18.64
C GLY A 12 -45.38 32.36 17.76
N MET A 13 -44.99 31.31 17.02
CA MET A 13 -45.86 30.73 16.03
C MET A 13 -46.18 29.24 16.30
N GLY A 14 -47.21 29.02 17.11
CA GLY A 14 -47.92 27.75 17.13
C GLY A 14 -48.53 27.49 15.76
N ASN A 15 -48.27 26.27 15.23
CA ASN A 15 -48.85 25.70 14.01
C ASN A 15 -48.67 26.55 12.75
N LYS A 16 -47.45 26.66 12.21
CA LYS A 16 -47.16 27.42 10.99
C LYS A 16 -46.58 26.59 9.90
N ASN A 17 -47.12 26.81 8.69
CA ASN A 17 -46.56 26.31 7.45
C ASN A 17 -45.13 26.81 7.26
N TRP A 18 -44.18 25.94 7.50
CA TRP A 18 -42.78 26.19 7.17
C TRP A 18 -42.64 26.17 5.64
N PRO A 19 -41.81 27.05 5.06
CA PRO A 19 -41.53 27.03 3.63
C PRO A 19 -41.07 25.64 3.16
N ASP A 20 -41.56 25.19 2.00
CA ASP A 20 -41.21 23.87 1.45
C ASP A 20 -39.69 23.75 1.22
N GLU A 21 -38.97 24.84 0.99
CA GLU A 21 -37.55 24.89 0.86
C GLU A 21 -36.80 24.44 2.14
N ILE A 22 -37.28 24.91 3.33
CA ILE A 22 -36.74 24.53 4.63
C ILE A 22 -37.02 23.05 4.91
N ARG A 23 -38.21 22.56 4.56
CA ARG A 23 -38.55 21.17 4.73
C ARG A 23 -37.73 20.26 3.80
N THR A 24 -37.47 20.70 2.57
CA THR A 24 -36.63 19.99 1.62
C THR A 24 -35.16 19.98 2.06
N ALA A 25 -34.64 21.11 2.58
CA ALA A 25 -33.30 21.20 3.16
C ALA A 25 -33.16 20.28 4.40
N ALA A 26 -34.16 20.30 5.31
CA ALA A 26 -34.16 19.43 6.48
C ALA A 26 -34.16 17.93 6.09
N ARG A 27 -34.97 17.55 5.10
CA ARG A 27 -34.97 16.19 4.56
C ARG A 27 -33.63 15.81 3.97
N SER A 28 -33.00 16.71 3.20
CA SER A 28 -31.68 16.47 2.63
C SER A 28 -30.61 16.25 3.70
N LEU A 29 -30.60 17.06 4.74
CA LEU A 29 -29.68 16.91 5.86
C LEU A 29 -29.95 15.63 6.68
N TYR A 30 -31.24 15.29 6.90
CA TYR A 30 -31.63 14.07 7.58
C TYR A 30 -31.19 12.82 6.82
N LEU A 31 -31.38 12.79 5.51
CA LEU A 31 -30.91 11.71 4.65
C LEU A 31 -29.38 11.64 4.59
N ARG A 32 -28.68 12.75 4.85
CA ARG A 32 -27.23 12.79 5.02
C ARG A 32 -26.75 12.40 6.41
N ARG A 33 -27.66 11.94 7.30
CA ARG A 33 -27.35 11.46 8.65
C ARG A 33 -26.79 12.55 9.60
N TYR A 34 -27.11 13.81 9.37
CA TYR A 34 -26.87 14.85 10.40
C TYR A 34 -27.77 14.57 11.62
N ALA A 35 -27.26 14.82 12.83
CA ALA A 35 -28.08 14.67 14.03
C ALA A 35 -29.26 15.66 13.99
N VAL A 36 -30.44 15.21 14.45
CA VAL A 36 -31.65 16.07 14.41
C VAL A 36 -31.45 17.38 15.18
N SER A 37 -30.64 17.37 16.24
CA SER A 37 -30.23 18.58 16.97
C SER A 37 -29.40 19.54 16.11
N GLU A 38 -28.45 19.02 15.32
CA GLU A 38 -27.65 19.83 14.41
C GLU A 38 -28.49 20.45 13.30
N ILE A 39 -29.43 19.68 12.74
CA ILE A 39 -30.39 20.16 11.72
C ILE A 39 -31.27 21.26 12.31
N ALA A 40 -31.73 21.07 13.56
CA ALA A 40 -32.52 22.06 14.28
C ALA A 40 -31.77 23.39 14.42
N ASP A 41 -30.51 23.34 14.80
CA ASP A 41 -29.66 24.54 14.99
C ASP A 41 -29.34 25.20 13.63
N MET A 42 -29.00 24.43 12.59
CA MET A 42 -28.66 24.94 11.25
C MET A 42 -29.84 25.65 10.57
N LEU A 43 -31.04 25.09 10.71
CA LEU A 43 -32.25 25.58 10.02
C LEU A 43 -33.14 26.42 10.92
N SER A 44 -32.78 26.60 12.21
CA SER A 44 -33.59 27.26 13.24
C SER A 44 -35.01 26.70 13.35
N VAL A 45 -35.15 25.36 13.19
CA VAL A 45 -36.41 24.60 13.25
C VAL A 45 -36.46 23.82 14.56
N PRO A 46 -37.58 23.84 15.30
CA PRO A 46 -37.69 23.04 16.52
C PRO A 46 -37.51 21.55 16.26
N VAL A 47 -36.73 20.87 17.09
CA VAL A 47 -36.45 19.40 17.01
C VAL A 47 -37.73 18.56 16.84
N ARG A 48 -38.78 18.90 17.59
CA ARG A 48 -40.09 18.23 17.50
C ARG A 48 -40.74 18.37 16.12
N THR A 49 -40.54 19.50 15.44
CA THR A 49 -41.05 19.74 14.09
C THR A 49 -40.31 18.86 13.07
N LEU A 50 -39.01 18.70 13.25
CA LEU A 50 -38.21 17.82 12.39
C LEU A 50 -38.62 16.36 12.52
N TYR A 51 -38.86 15.87 13.74
CA TYR A 51 -39.39 14.51 13.95
C TYR A 51 -40.77 14.34 13.30
N ASN A 52 -41.69 15.31 13.45
CA ASN A 52 -42.99 15.22 12.79
C ASN A 52 -42.86 15.20 11.26
N TRP A 53 -41.91 15.93 10.69
CA TRP A 53 -41.66 15.88 9.25
C TRP A 53 -41.03 14.56 8.81
N ALA A 54 -40.15 13.99 9.60
CA ALA A 54 -39.51 12.71 9.34
C ALA A 54 -40.56 11.59 9.34
N ASP A 55 -41.43 11.57 10.35
CA ASP A 55 -42.55 10.59 10.43
C ASP A 55 -43.55 10.77 9.29
N ALA A 56 -44.03 11.98 9.05
CA ALA A 56 -44.98 12.26 7.98
C ALA A 56 -44.43 12.00 6.58
N GLY A 57 -43.15 12.24 6.38
CA GLY A 57 -42.43 12.00 5.13
C GLY A 57 -41.84 10.60 5.01
N ARG A 58 -41.98 9.76 6.05
CA ARG A 58 -41.35 8.42 6.14
C ARG A 58 -39.86 8.44 5.78
N TRP A 59 -39.13 9.39 6.35
CA TRP A 59 -37.73 9.57 6.01
C TRP A 59 -36.87 8.39 6.46
N ASP A 60 -37.26 7.69 7.52
CA ASP A 60 -36.59 6.48 7.99
C ASP A 60 -36.71 5.32 7.01
N ASP A 61 -37.86 5.21 6.32
CA ASP A 61 -38.03 4.18 5.28
C ASP A 61 -37.10 4.44 4.08
N LEU A 62 -36.82 5.69 3.78
CA LEU A 62 -35.86 6.08 2.74
C LEU A 62 -34.42 5.76 3.15
N LEU A 63 -34.13 5.80 4.46
CA LEU A 63 -32.85 5.40 5.03
C LEU A 63 -32.69 3.89 5.13
N SER A 64 -33.79 3.13 5.30
CA SER A 64 -33.76 1.67 5.41
C SER A 64 -33.36 0.96 4.10
N HIS A 65 -33.45 1.64 2.97
CA HIS A 65 -32.95 1.15 1.68
C HIS A 65 -31.47 1.44 1.43
N GLU A 66 -30.84 2.26 2.29
CA GLU A 66 -29.42 2.52 2.21
C GLU A 66 -28.64 1.36 2.83
N GLY A 67 -27.86 0.66 2.04
CA GLY A 67 -27.01 -0.43 2.54
C GLY A 67 -25.98 0.10 3.53
N ALA A 68 -25.60 -0.73 4.50
CA ALA A 68 -24.58 -0.39 5.49
C ALA A 68 -23.28 0.12 4.87
N GLU A 69 -22.97 -0.28 3.65
CA GLU A 69 -21.82 0.16 2.86
C GLU A 69 -21.95 1.62 2.40
N GLU A 70 -23.13 2.03 1.94
CA GLU A 70 -23.38 3.41 1.50
C GLU A 70 -23.36 4.38 2.68
N ALA A 71 -23.92 3.98 3.82
CA ALA A 71 -23.89 4.76 5.05
C ALA A 71 -22.46 4.95 5.56
N ALA A 72 -21.63 3.90 5.57
CA ALA A 72 -20.23 3.95 5.96
C ALA A 72 -19.40 4.80 5.00
N SER A 73 -19.62 4.67 3.69
CA SER A 73 -18.92 5.45 2.65
C SER A 73 -19.22 6.93 2.76
N ARG A 74 -20.48 7.29 3.00
CA ARG A 74 -20.92 8.68 3.18
C ARG A 74 -20.31 9.29 4.45
N ARG A 75 -20.33 8.56 5.56
CA ARG A 75 -19.72 9.01 6.81
C ARG A 75 -18.21 9.22 6.67
N LEU A 76 -17.54 8.31 5.96
CA LEU A 76 -16.13 8.42 5.65
C LEU A 76 -15.82 9.67 4.81
N ALA A 77 -16.63 9.94 3.77
CA ALA A 77 -16.47 11.14 2.95
C ALA A 77 -16.59 12.44 3.79
N LEU A 78 -17.59 12.52 4.66
CA LEU A 78 -17.78 13.66 5.55
C LEU A 78 -16.61 13.89 6.52
N LEU A 79 -15.99 12.82 7.02
CA LEU A 79 -14.83 12.91 7.89
C LEU A 79 -13.56 13.32 7.11
N LEU A 80 -13.45 12.90 5.85
CA LEU A 80 -12.33 13.27 4.98
C LEU A 80 -12.37 14.73 4.55
N GLU A 81 -13.55 15.32 4.39
CA GLU A 81 -13.76 16.75 4.02
C GLU A 81 -13.45 17.74 5.15
N ARG A 82 -13.34 17.28 6.39
CA ARG A 82 -12.97 18.18 7.52
C ARG A 82 -11.51 18.62 7.40
N GLU A 83 -11.27 19.93 7.45
CA GLU A 83 -9.91 20.49 7.44
C GLU A 83 -9.15 20.11 8.72
N ASP A 84 -9.78 20.24 9.90
CA ASP A 84 -9.22 19.85 11.19
C ASP A 84 -9.79 18.49 11.64
N LYS A 85 -8.92 17.48 11.72
CA LYS A 85 -9.29 16.13 12.15
C LYS A 85 -8.78 15.86 13.57
N SER A 86 -9.69 15.64 14.50
CA SER A 86 -9.33 15.22 15.85
C SER A 86 -8.77 13.77 15.85
N PRO A 87 -8.00 13.36 16.88
CA PRO A 87 -7.57 11.96 17.04
C PRO A 87 -8.72 10.96 17.07
N ARG A 88 -9.93 11.43 17.42
CA ARG A 88 -11.16 10.64 17.44
C ARG A 88 -11.70 10.44 16.03
N ASP A 89 -11.65 11.48 15.18
CA ASP A 89 -12.03 11.41 13.78
C ASP A 89 -11.12 10.45 13.00
N LEU A 90 -9.81 10.48 13.26
CA LEU A 90 -8.85 9.55 12.64
C LEU A 90 -9.13 8.09 12.99
N LYS A 91 -9.45 7.79 14.25
CA LYS A 91 -9.85 6.45 14.66
C LYS A 91 -11.16 6.00 14.02
N GLU A 92 -12.12 6.93 13.87
CA GLU A 92 -13.38 6.65 13.20
C GLU A 92 -13.18 6.36 11.70
N VAL A 93 -12.31 7.11 11.03
CA VAL A 93 -11.89 6.86 9.64
C VAL A 93 -11.32 5.45 9.48
N ASP A 94 -10.36 5.04 10.32
CA ASP A 94 -9.79 3.69 10.27
C ASP A 94 -10.85 2.59 10.48
N THR A 95 -11.79 2.83 11.39
CA THR A 95 -12.88 1.89 11.68
C THR A 95 -13.82 1.75 10.49
N LEU A 96 -14.19 2.88 9.84
CA LEU A 96 -15.08 2.89 8.68
C LEU A 96 -14.42 2.23 7.46
N VAL A 97 -13.15 2.51 7.20
CA VAL A 97 -12.38 1.85 6.13
C VAL A 97 -12.37 0.33 6.34
N GLY A 98 -12.04 -0.13 7.55
CA GLY A 98 -12.05 -1.55 7.88
C GLY A 98 -13.44 -2.20 7.76
N THR A 99 -14.52 -1.44 8.02
CA THR A 99 -15.91 -1.90 7.87
C THR A 99 -16.27 -2.05 6.40
N LEU A 100 -15.95 -1.07 5.56
CA LEU A 100 -16.19 -1.10 4.12
C LEU A 100 -15.44 -2.27 3.45
N GLU A 101 -14.18 -2.51 3.81
CA GLU A 101 -13.44 -3.67 3.33
C GLU A 101 -14.10 -5.01 3.69
N ARG A 102 -14.66 -5.13 4.90
CA ARG A 102 -15.38 -6.33 5.34
C ARG A 102 -16.67 -6.52 4.56
N LEU A 103 -17.44 -5.45 4.33
CA LEU A 103 -18.69 -5.49 3.56
C LEU A 103 -18.44 -5.86 2.10
N GLN A 104 -17.41 -5.32 1.46
CA GLN A 104 -16.99 -5.71 0.12
C GLN A 104 -16.63 -7.19 0.03
N LYS A 105 -15.88 -7.71 1.02
CA LYS A 105 -15.54 -9.14 1.09
C LYS A 105 -16.77 -10.03 1.24
N LEU A 106 -17.78 -9.59 2.02
CA LEU A 106 -19.04 -10.32 2.17
C LEU A 106 -19.82 -10.34 0.85
N ARG A 107 -19.96 -9.20 0.17
CA ARG A 107 -20.62 -9.12 -1.14
C ARG A 107 -19.97 -10.01 -2.20
N LEU A 108 -18.65 -10.04 -2.24
CA LEU A 108 -17.91 -10.93 -3.15
C LEU A 108 -18.23 -12.41 -2.87
N ARG A 109 -18.25 -12.80 -1.58
CA ARG A 109 -18.63 -14.16 -1.17
C ARG A 109 -20.09 -14.51 -1.49
N GLU A 110 -21.00 -13.57 -1.29
CA GLU A 110 -22.42 -13.76 -1.64
C GLU A 110 -22.62 -13.86 -3.15
N LYS A 111 -21.91 -13.07 -3.94
CA LYS A 111 -21.93 -13.13 -5.39
C LYS A 111 -21.40 -14.47 -5.90
N GLU A 112 -20.26 -14.93 -5.37
CA GLU A 112 -19.71 -16.26 -5.65
C GLU A 112 -20.66 -17.39 -5.26
N ALA A 113 -21.38 -17.27 -4.12
CA ALA A 113 -22.36 -18.24 -3.66
C ALA A 113 -23.65 -18.24 -4.51
N ARG A 114 -24.07 -17.08 -5.07
CA ARG A 114 -25.21 -16.99 -5.99
C ARG A 114 -24.88 -17.53 -7.37
N GLU A 115 -23.70 -17.24 -7.88
CA GLU A 115 -23.21 -17.77 -9.15
C GLU A 115 -23.04 -19.31 -9.09
N GLY A 116 -22.58 -19.85 -7.94
CA GLY A 116 -22.51 -21.28 -7.68
C GLY A 116 -23.89 -21.98 -7.59
N ARG A 117 -24.95 -21.28 -7.11
CA ARG A 117 -26.31 -21.85 -7.04
C ARG A 117 -27.09 -21.80 -8.36
N ASN A 118 -26.77 -20.89 -9.25
CA ASN A 118 -27.41 -20.81 -10.58
C ASN A 118 -26.85 -21.86 -11.54
N ALA A 119 -25.82 -22.63 -11.15
CA ALA A 119 -25.31 -23.77 -11.92
C ALA A 119 -26.02 -25.12 -11.57
N GLU A 120 -26.90 -25.13 -10.52
CA GLU A 120 -27.60 -26.35 -10.04
C GLU A 120 -29.13 -26.24 -10.17
N GLY A 121 -29.62 -25.81 -11.31
CA GLY A 121 -31.05 -25.71 -11.58
C GLY A 121 -31.47 -26.56 -12.79
N SER A 122 -31.68 -27.86 -12.61
CA SER A 122 -32.49 -28.67 -13.54
C SER A 122 -33.23 -29.76 -12.76
N PRO A 123 -34.50 -30.06 -13.14
CA PRO A 123 -35.42 -30.85 -12.34
C PRO A 123 -35.19 -32.36 -12.45
N PRO A 124 -35.64 -33.18 -11.47
CA PRO A 124 -35.41 -34.63 -11.45
C PRO A 124 -36.41 -35.38 -12.34
N GLY A 125 -35.86 -36.19 -13.23
CA GLY A 125 -36.68 -37.16 -13.99
C GLY A 125 -35.90 -37.91 -15.03
N ALA A 126 -35.52 -39.13 -14.74
CA ALA A 126 -35.45 -40.35 -15.48
C ALA A 126 -34.15 -41.17 -15.24
N SER A 127 -34.38 -42.38 -14.79
CA SER A 127 -33.44 -43.48 -14.64
C SER A 127 -32.65 -43.76 -15.91
N GLY A 128 -31.32 -43.79 -15.83
CA GLY A 128 -30.44 -44.20 -16.91
C GLY A 128 -29.04 -44.40 -16.40
N GLU A 129 -28.44 -45.49 -16.71
CA GLU A 129 -27.17 -46.11 -16.31
C GLU A 129 -25.99 -45.14 -15.98
N LYS A 130 -25.38 -45.39 -14.82
CA LYS A 130 -24.22 -44.65 -14.33
C LYS A 130 -22.95 -45.09 -15.06
N GLU A 131 -22.58 -44.42 -16.13
CA GLU A 131 -21.19 -44.32 -16.54
C GLU A 131 -20.41 -43.51 -15.54
N ARG A 132 -19.38 -44.10 -14.94
CA ARG A 132 -18.45 -43.44 -14.05
C ARG A 132 -17.59 -42.42 -14.83
N LYS A 133 -18.12 -41.21 -15.06
CA LYS A 133 -17.30 -40.06 -15.48
C LYS A 133 -16.34 -39.72 -14.35
N GLY A 134 -15.04 -39.81 -14.64
CA GLY A 134 -13.96 -39.49 -13.71
C GLY A 134 -14.16 -38.09 -13.10
N LYS A 135 -14.05 -38.01 -11.76
CA LYS A 135 -14.07 -36.73 -11.02
C LYS A 135 -13.02 -35.82 -11.63
N LYS A 136 -13.43 -34.72 -12.27
CA LYS A 136 -12.52 -33.64 -12.62
C LYS A 136 -11.87 -33.20 -11.31
N LYS A 137 -10.53 -33.38 -11.19
CA LYS A 137 -9.77 -32.84 -10.04
C LYS A 137 -10.09 -31.37 -9.94
N ALA A 138 -10.53 -30.91 -8.76
CA ALA A 138 -10.73 -29.49 -8.51
C ALA A 138 -9.44 -28.74 -8.86
N ALA A 139 -9.58 -27.64 -9.60
CA ALA A 139 -8.42 -26.84 -10.02
C ALA A 139 -7.64 -26.37 -8.78
N VAL A 140 -6.35 -26.63 -8.74
CA VAL A 140 -5.48 -26.25 -7.63
C VAL A 140 -5.41 -24.72 -7.62
N LYS A 141 -5.71 -24.12 -6.45
CA LYS A 141 -5.68 -22.66 -6.28
C LYS A 141 -4.24 -22.15 -6.43
N ASN A 142 -4.05 -21.02 -7.14
CA ASN A 142 -2.74 -20.39 -7.36
C ASN A 142 -1.71 -21.39 -7.91
N ASP A 143 -2.10 -22.21 -8.86
CA ASP A 143 -1.21 -23.16 -9.50
C ASP A 143 -0.30 -22.47 -10.51
N VAL A 144 0.98 -22.40 -10.20
CA VAL A 144 2.06 -21.85 -11.03
C VAL A 144 3.09 -22.92 -11.40
N SER A 145 2.79 -24.20 -11.13
CA SER A 145 3.72 -25.31 -11.27
C SER A 145 4.21 -25.54 -12.71
N ARG A 146 3.47 -25.05 -13.69
CA ARG A 146 3.79 -25.14 -15.11
C ARG A 146 4.75 -24.06 -15.63
N LEU A 147 4.97 -22.99 -14.84
CA LEU A 147 5.79 -21.87 -15.29
C LEU A 147 7.26 -22.23 -15.27
N THR A 148 7.94 -21.91 -16.35
CA THR A 148 9.36 -22.18 -16.59
C THR A 148 10.17 -20.89 -16.66
N GLU A 149 11.49 -21.00 -16.63
CA GLU A 149 12.41 -19.88 -16.78
C GLU A 149 12.23 -19.18 -18.14
N ASP A 150 11.96 -19.93 -19.21
CA ASP A 150 11.69 -19.38 -20.53
C ASP A 150 10.41 -18.54 -20.57
N ASP A 151 9.35 -18.95 -19.86
CA ASP A 151 8.10 -18.17 -19.76
C ASP A 151 8.36 -16.80 -19.14
N PHE A 152 9.19 -16.73 -18.09
CA PHE A 152 9.57 -15.47 -17.45
C PHE A 152 10.49 -14.63 -18.33
N ALA A 153 11.44 -15.25 -19.00
CA ALA A 153 12.33 -14.56 -19.94
C ALA A 153 11.54 -13.90 -21.06
N GLU A 154 10.55 -14.61 -21.63
CA GLU A 154 9.67 -14.08 -22.68
C GLU A 154 8.75 -12.96 -22.15
N ALA A 155 8.15 -13.18 -20.98
CA ALA A 155 7.17 -12.24 -20.42
C ALA A 155 7.79 -10.92 -19.95
N PHE A 156 9.00 -10.99 -19.35
CA PHE A 156 9.59 -9.87 -18.62
C PHE A 156 10.97 -9.44 -19.10
N HIS A 157 11.95 -10.36 -19.19
CA HIS A 157 13.36 -9.99 -19.33
C HIS A 157 13.64 -9.23 -20.63
N LYS A 158 12.92 -9.55 -21.70
CA LYS A 158 13.03 -8.87 -22.99
C LYS A 158 12.59 -7.43 -22.95
N ARG A 159 11.72 -7.04 -21.97
CA ARG A 159 11.12 -5.73 -21.83
C ARG A 159 11.83 -4.84 -20.81
N PHE A 160 12.77 -5.39 -20.07
CA PHE A 160 13.52 -4.62 -19.10
C PHE A 160 14.42 -3.59 -19.77
N PHE A 161 14.49 -2.41 -19.18
CA PHE A 161 15.53 -1.45 -19.51
C PHE A 161 16.92 -2.02 -19.19
N PRO A 162 17.98 -1.56 -19.85
CA PRO A 162 19.34 -2.04 -19.61
C PRO A 162 19.73 -2.07 -18.14
N TYR A 163 19.45 -1.00 -17.38
CA TYR A 163 19.75 -0.97 -15.93
C TYR A 163 18.95 -2.02 -15.13
N GLN A 164 17.74 -2.37 -15.55
CA GLN A 164 16.94 -3.43 -14.91
C GLN A 164 17.50 -4.80 -15.23
N ARG A 165 18.01 -5.05 -16.46
CA ARG A 165 18.68 -6.30 -16.80
C ARG A 165 19.94 -6.50 -15.97
N GLU A 166 20.72 -5.43 -15.72
CA GLU A 166 21.86 -5.49 -14.81
C GLU A 166 21.46 -5.87 -13.39
N LEU A 167 20.26 -5.48 -12.92
CA LEU A 167 19.75 -5.88 -11.61
C LEU A 167 19.52 -7.39 -11.51
N LEU A 168 19.11 -8.08 -12.58
CA LEU A 168 18.97 -9.54 -12.60
C LEU A 168 20.28 -10.23 -12.24
N GLU A 169 21.40 -9.75 -12.79
CA GLU A 169 22.74 -10.30 -12.53
C GLU A 169 23.14 -10.20 -11.06
N THR A 170 22.53 -9.25 -10.33
CA THR A 170 22.82 -9.06 -8.90
C THR A 170 22.17 -10.12 -8.02
N LYS A 171 21.27 -10.98 -8.53
CA LYS A 171 20.65 -12.12 -7.79
C LYS A 171 21.68 -13.05 -7.15
N ARG A 172 22.89 -13.14 -7.68
CA ARG A 172 24.01 -13.89 -7.10
C ARG A 172 24.48 -13.38 -5.75
N HIS A 173 24.23 -12.10 -5.43
CA HIS A 173 24.63 -11.51 -4.16
C HIS A 173 23.54 -11.71 -3.11
N ARG A 174 23.94 -12.26 -1.96
CA ARG A 174 23.02 -12.53 -0.86
C ARG A 174 22.47 -11.25 -0.24
N ASN A 175 23.29 -10.23 -0.13
CA ASN A 175 22.92 -8.93 0.46
C ASN A 175 23.04 -7.87 -0.62
N ARG A 176 21.94 -7.18 -0.92
CA ARG A 176 21.88 -6.15 -1.95
C ARG A 176 21.31 -4.87 -1.37
N PHE A 177 21.89 -3.75 -1.70
CA PHE A 177 21.41 -2.45 -1.28
C PHE A 177 21.49 -1.45 -2.44
N PHE A 178 20.33 -0.95 -2.88
CA PHE A 178 20.22 -0.05 -4.01
C PHE A 178 19.76 1.31 -3.55
N LEU A 179 20.49 2.35 -3.92
CA LEU A 179 20.05 3.73 -3.86
C LEU A 179 19.54 4.11 -5.25
N LYS A 180 18.31 4.50 -5.36
CA LYS A 180 17.64 4.64 -6.66
C LYS A 180 16.92 5.98 -6.79
N SER A 181 16.81 6.50 -8.00
CA SER A 181 15.93 7.60 -8.32
C SER A 181 14.46 7.24 -8.08
N ARG A 182 13.65 8.25 -7.90
CA ARG A 182 12.21 8.11 -7.77
C ARG A 182 11.59 7.58 -9.06
N GLN A 183 10.59 6.70 -8.95
CA GLN A 183 9.72 6.18 -10.03
C GLN A 183 10.41 5.46 -11.20
N ILE A 184 11.65 5.03 -11.09
CA ILE A 184 12.34 4.25 -12.14
C ILE A 184 12.01 2.75 -12.13
N GLY A 185 10.84 2.37 -11.57
CA GLY A 185 10.28 1.02 -11.68
C GLY A 185 10.89 -0.05 -10.78
N PHE A 186 11.59 0.29 -9.68
CA PHE A 186 12.23 -0.68 -8.80
C PHE A 186 11.24 -1.61 -8.10
N THR A 187 10.15 -1.08 -7.53
CA THR A 187 9.11 -1.88 -6.86
C THR A 187 8.48 -2.87 -7.84
N TRP A 188 8.21 -2.41 -9.08
CA TRP A 188 7.69 -3.25 -10.15
C TRP A 188 8.69 -4.35 -10.56
N PHE A 189 9.97 -4.00 -10.73
CA PHE A 189 11.03 -4.94 -11.04
C PHE A 189 11.19 -6.03 -9.97
N PHE A 190 11.29 -5.63 -8.69
CA PHE A 190 11.47 -6.60 -7.59
C PHE A 190 10.21 -7.43 -7.32
N ALA A 191 9.03 -6.93 -7.66
CA ALA A 191 7.81 -7.75 -7.65
C ALA A 191 7.89 -8.90 -8.66
N GLN A 192 8.44 -8.63 -9.87
CA GLN A 192 8.66 -9.64 -10.89
C GLN A 192 9.75 -10.62 -10.50
N GLU A 193 10.92 -10.13 -10.06
CA GLU A 193 12.03 -10.96 -9.59
C GLU A 193 11.58 -11.94 -8.52
N ALA A 194 10.82 -11.44 -7.54
CA ALA A 194 10.36 -12.26 -6.43
C ALA A 194 9.28 -13.28 -6.86
N PHE A 195 8.39 -12.90 -7.77
CA PHE A 195 7.38 -13.83 -8.30
C PHE A 195 8.02 -14.96 -9.10
N GLU A 196 8.93 -14.63 -10.02
CA GLU A 196 9.73 -15.59 -10.77
C GLU A 196 10.49 -16.53 -9.82
N ASP A 197 11.21 -15.97 -8.84
CA ASP A 197 12.01 -16.74 -7.90
C ASP A 197 11.12 -17.71 -7.09
N ALA A 198 9.97 -17.23 -6.59
CA ALA A 198 9.01 -18.09 -5.88
C ALA A 198 8.48 -19.23 -6.76
N CYS A 199 8.14 -18.95 -8.01
CA CYS A 199 7.62 -19.96 -8.94
C CYS A 199 8.65 -21.03 -9.27
N LEU A 200 9.90 -20.63 -9.52
CA LEU A 200 10.97 -21.52 -9.98
C LEU A 200 11.66 -22.29 -8.85
N THR A 201 11.77 -21.70 -7.65
CA THR A 201 12.50 -22.29 -6.52
C THR A 201 11.60 -22.90 -5.46
N GLY A 202 10.36 -22.43 -5.31
CA GLY A 202 9.48 -22.76 -4.18
C GLY A 202 9.83 -22.01 -2.91
N ASP A 203 10.72 -21.01 -2.96
CA ASP A 203 11.18 -20.25 -1.81
C ASP A 203 10.22 -19.09 -1.45
N ASN A 204 10.00 -18.88 -0.17
CA ASN A 204 9.15 -17.80 0.32
C ASN A 204 9.76 -16.42 0.03
N GLN A 205 8.89 -15.44 -0.20
CA GLN A 205 9.27 -14.05 -0.44
C GLN A 205 8.58 -13.15 0.58
N ILE A 206 9.31 -12.23 1.18
CA ILE A 206 8.83 -11.36 2.26
C ILE A 206 9.08 -9.90 1.87
N PHE A 207 8.00 -9.15 1.69
CA PHE A 207 8.07 -7.73 1.37
C PHE A 207 7.78 -6.92 2.63
N LEU A 208 8.69 -6.03 2.96
CA LEU A 208 8.62 -5.11 4.11
C LEU A 208 8.61 -3.67 3.59
N SER A 209 7.66 -2.88 4.06
CA SER A 209 7.55 -1.46 3.73
C SER A 209 7.14 -0.66 4.96
N ALA A 210 7.27 0.67 4.92
CA ALA A 210 6.87 1.55 6.02
C ALA A 210 5.39 1.37 6.39
N THR A 211 4.53 1.22 5.39
CA THR A 211 3.10 1.04 5.57
C THR A 211 2.60 -0.24 4.89
N ARG A 212 1.45 -0.73 5.36
CA ARG A 212 0.79 -1.88 4.72
C ARG A 212 0.35 -1.58 3.29
N ALA A 213 -0.11 -0.36 3.02
CA ALA A 213 -0.50 0.07 1.69
C ALA A 213 0.65 -0.05 0.69
N GLN A 214 1.87 0.36 1.08
CA GLN A 214 3.06 0.21 0.24
C GLN A 214 3.41 -1.28 0.00
N ALA A 215 3.32 -2.13 1.02
CA ALA A 215 3.54 -3.56 0.84
C ALA A 215 2.49 -4.22 -0.10
N GLU A 216 1.22 -3.76 -0.06
CA GLU A 216 0.17 -4.23 -0.96
C GLU A 216 0.41 -3.83 -2.43
N VAL A 217 1.22 -2.79 -2.71
CA VAL A 217 1.63 -2.46 -4.08
C VAL A 217 2.40 -3.61 -4.73
N PHE A 218 3.32 -4.26 -4.01
CA PHE A 218 3.99 -5.47 -4.50
C PHE A 218 3.00 -6.57 -4.86
N ARG A 219 2.03 -6.80 -3.96
CA ARG A 219 0.99 -7.80 -4.18
C ARG A 219 0.17 -7.49 -5.43
N SER A 220 -0.22 -6.23 -5.61
CA SER A 220 -1.02 -5.80 -6.76
C SER A 220 -0.27 -6.02 -8.07
N TYR A 221 1.03 -5.69 -8.12
CA TYR A 221 1.87 -5.97 -9.29
C TYR A 221 1.97 -7.46 -9.59
N ILE A 222 2.21 -8.31 -8.58
CA ILE A 222 2.32 -9.75 -8.77
C ILE A 222 1.01 -10.35 -9.28
N VAL A 223 -0.14 -9.94 -8.70
CA VAL A 223 -1.46 -10.42 -9.12
C VAL A 223 -1.78 -9.98 -10.56
N ALA A 224 -1.50 -8.71 -10.89
CA ALA A 224 -1.70 -8.19 -12.23
C ALA A 224 -0.82 -8.92 -13.27
N LEU A 225 0.47 -9.11 -12.96
CA LEU A 225 1.42 -9.82 -13.81
C LEU A 225 1.04 -11.27 -14.06
N ALA A 226 0.64 -12.00 -13.00
CA ALA A 226 0.20 -13.38 -13.13
C ALA A 226 -1.03 -13.50 -14.04
N LYS A 227 -1.97 -12.56 -13.93
CA LYS A 227 -3.16 -12.53 -14.78
C LYS A 227 -2.83 -12.12 -16.22
N GLU A 228 -2.07 -11.03 -16.39
CA GLU A 228 -1.80 -10.44 -17.69
C GLU A 228 -0.88 -11.33 -18.54
N LYS A 229 0.21 -11.86 -17.95
CA LYS A 229 1.24 -12.58 -18.69
C LYS A 229 0.97 -14.09 -18.77
N PHE A 230 0.37 -14.69 -17.76
CA PHE A 230 0.21 -16.15 -17.66
C PHE A 230 -1.25 -16.60 -17.60
N ASN A 231 -2.21 -15.66 -17.58
CA ASN A 231 -3.64 -15.91 -17.38
C ASN A 231 -3.94 -16.72 -16.10
N ILE A 232 -3.18 -16.46 -15.02
CA ILE A 232 -3.34 -17.09 -13.72
C ILE A 232 -3.96 -16.10 -12.74
N GLU A 233 -5.08 -16.47 -12.12
CA GLU A 233 -5.72 -15.67 -11.08
C GLU A 233 -5.17 -16.05 -9.71
N LEU A 234 -4.33 -15.17 -9.12
CA LEU A 234 -3.80 -15.34 -7.78
C LEU A 234 -4.76 -14.77 -6.74
N LYS A 235 -5.08 -15.56 -5.70
CA LYS A 235 -6.02 -15.20 -4.63
C LYS A 235 -5.41 -15.47 -3.26
N GLY A 236 -5.65 -14.55 -2.33
CA GLY A 236 -5.22 -14.67 -0.94
C GLY A 236 -4.29 -13.54 -0.51
N ASN A 237 -4.13 -13.42 0.80
CA ASN A 237 -3.12 -12.58 1.45
C ASN A 237 -2.82 -13.21 2.81
N PRO A 238 -1.63 -13.84 2.98
CA PRO A 238 -0.55 -13.96 2.02
C PRO A 238 -0.92 -14.74 0.74
N LEU A 239 -0.15 -14.57 -0.35
CA LEU A 239 -0.29 -15.37 -1.55
C LEU A 239 0.45 -16.70 -1.36
N VAL A 240 -0.27 -17.79 -1.35
CA VAL A 240 0.32 -19.15 -1.31
C VAL A 240 0.28 -19.71 -2.73
N LEU A 241 1.44 -19.89 -3.34
CA LEU A 241 1.63 -20.42 -4.67
C LEU A 241 1.90 -21.93 -4.61
N ASN A 242 1.25 -22.69 -5.50
CA ASN A 242 1.58 -24.09 -5.71
C ASN A 242 2.54 -24.21 -6.90
N THR A 243 3.80 -24.50 -6.62
CA THR A 243 4.89 -24.57 -7.59
C THR A 243 5.29 -26.02 -7.88
N ALA A 244 6.10 -26.25 -8.91
CA ALA A 244 6.66 -27.57 -9.19
C ALA A 244 7.55 -28.11 -8.06
N LYS A 245 8.06 -27.24 -7.18
CA LYS A 245 8.96 -27.60 -6.06
C LYS A 245 8.30 -27.55 -4.68
N GLY A 246 6.98 -27.41 -4.63
CA GLY A 246 6.20 -27.31 -3.38
C GLY A 246 5.46 -25.99 -3.28
N GLN A 247 5.20 -25.54 -2.05
CA GLN A 247 4.49 -24.30 -1.82
C GLN A 247 5.46 -23.16 -1.49
N ALA A 248 5.32 -22.04 -2.21
CA ALA A 248 5.97 -20.78 -1.89
C ALA A 248 4.93 -19.79 -1.36
N THR A 249 5.26 -19.08 -0.29
CA THR A 249 4.38 -18.06 0.28
C THR A 249 4.99 -16.67 0.15
N LEU A 250 4.20 -15.74 -0.37
CA LEU A 250 4.56 -14.34 -0.50
C LEU A 250 3.84 -13.54 0.59
N TYR A 251 4.62 -12.95 1.48
CA TYR A 251 4.13 -12.15 2.62
C TYR A 251 4.31 -10.66 2.34
N PHE A 252 3.27 -9.87 2.62
CA PHE A 252 3.25 -8.42 2.42
C PHE A 252 3.03 -7.75 3.79
N LEU A 253 4.12 -7.23 4.37
CA LEU A 253 4.18 -6.83 5.77
C LEU A 253 4.53 -5.35 5.91
N SER A 254 4.02 -4.73 6.98
CA SER A 254 4.41 -3.39 7.39
C SER A 254 5.37 -3.43 8.59
N ASN A 255 5.95 -2.27 8.90
CA ASN A 255 6.82 -2.04 10.05
C ASN A 255 6.26 -2.56 11.39
N ASN A 256 4.93 -2.52 11.58
CA ASN A 256 4.26 -2.93 12.83
C ASN A 256 4.08 -4.44 13.01
N SER A 257 4.64 -5.28 12.15
CA SER A 257 4.44 -6.73 12.18
C SER A 257 5.31 -7.41 13.23
N LYS A 258 4.96 -7.29 14.52
CA LYS A 258 5.64 -8.00 15.63
C LYS A 258 5.63 -9.53 15.46
N SER A 259 4.63 -10.08 14.76
CA SER A 259 4.51 -11.50 14.42
C SER A 259 5.42 -11.97 13.28
N ALA A 260 6.10 -11.04 12.62
CA ALA A 260 6.94 -11.33 11.45
C ALA A 260 8.18 -12.19 11.76
N GLN A 261 8.56 -12.33 13.02
CA GLN A 261 9.76 -13.10 13.43
C GLN A 261 9.69 -14.59 13.11
N SER A 262 8.49 -15.14 12.88
CA SER A 262 8.30 -16.56 12.55
C SER A 262 8.45 -16.88 11.04
N TYR A 263 8.50 -15.85 10.18
CA TYR A 263 8.62 -16.05 8.74
C TYR A 263 10.08 -16.23 8.34
N HIS A 264 10.28 -16.93 7.24
CA HIS A 264 11.61 -17.16 6.65
C HIS A 264 11.51 -17.16 5.12
N GLY A 265 12.50 -16.56 4.46
CA GLY A 265 12.51 -16.44 3.01
C GLY A 265 13.46 -15.34 2.54
N HIS A 266 13.36 -15.04 1.23
CA HIS A 266 14.00 -13.86 0.67
C HIS A 266 13.30 -12.60 1.13
N VAL A 267 14.03 -11.60 1.56
CA VAL A 267 13.48 -10.36 2.14
C VAL A 267 13.76 -9.17 1.21
N TYR A 268 12.73 -8.41 0.95
CA TYR A 268 12.76 -7.14 0.23
C TYR A 268 12.29 -6.03 1.16
N ILE A 269 13.10 -4.96 1.30
CA ILE A 269 12.76 -3.78 2.09
C ILE A 269 12.71 -2.58 1.16
N ASP A 270 11.49 -2.12 0.88
CA ASP A 270 11.24 -0.96 0.03
C ASP A 270 11.25 0.33 0.85
N GLU A 271 11.77 1.39 0.24
CA GLU A 271 11.86 2.74 0.79
C GLU A 271 12.44 2.77 2.21
N CYS A 272 13.55 2.01 2.40
CA CYS A 272 14.16 1.79 3.72
C CYS A 272 14.64 3.05 4.42
N PHE A 273 14.97 4.13 3.68
CA PHE A 273 15.35 5.44 4.23
C PHE A 273 14.14 6.29 4.68
N TRP A 274 12.92 5.78 4.53
CA TRP A 274 11.68 6.43 4.95
C TRP A 274 10.97 5.64 6.06
N ILE A 275 11.61 4.58 6.59
CA ILE A 275 11.03 3.72 7.62
C ILE A 275 11.45 4.22 8.99
N GLN A 276 10.51 4.73 9.78
CA GLN A 276 10.74 5.02 11.20
C GLN A 276 11.06 3.73 11.96
N GLY A 277 12.04 3.76 12.87
CA GLY A 277 12.48 2.58 13.61
C GLY A 277 13.18 1.53 12.72
N PHE A 278 13.88 1.97 11.68
CA PHE A 278 14.56 1.09 10.73
C PHE A 278 15.46 0.04 11.41
N ASN A 279 16.17 0.37 12.45
CA ASN A 279 17.07 -0.56 13.13
C ASN A 279 16.35 -1.79 13.70
N GLU A 280 15.16 -1.61 14.24
CA GLU A 280 14.32 -2.70 14.77
C GLU A 280 13.78 -3.56 13.64
N LEU A 281 13.24 -2.93 12.60
CA LEU A 281 12.77 -3.64 11.40
C LEU A 281 13.90 -4.45 10.76
N TYR A 282 15.08 -3.83 10.57
CA TYR A 282 16.23 -4.49 9.98
C TYR A 282 16.73 -5.68 10.80
N LYS A 283 16.66 -5.60 12.14
CA LYS A 283 16.97 -6.73 13.03
C LYS A 283 16.03 -7.91 12.77
N VAL A 284 14.73 -7.65 12.69
CA VAL A 284 13.72 -8.68 12.38
C VAL A 284 13.92 -9.25 10.98
N ALA A 285 14.08 -8.40 9.97
CA ALA A 285 14.34 -8.79 8.58
C ALA A 285 15.60 -9.66 8.44
N SER A 286 16.66 -9.33 9.20
CA SER A 286 17.89 -10.11 9.24
C SER A 286 17.68 -11.49 9.84
N GLY A 287 16.79 -11.62 10.83
CA GLY A 287 16.36 -12.90 11.41
C GLY A 287 15.64 -13.77 10.38
N MET A 288 14.69 -13.22 9.63
CA MET A 288 13.95 -13.94 8.59
C MET A 288 14.85 -14.49 7.49
N ALA A 289 15.91 -13.77 7.13
CA ALA A 289 16.88 -14.16 6.11
C ALA A 289 18.21 -14.67 6.71
N SER A 290 18.18 -15.35 7.88
CA SER A 290 19.38 -15.83 8.57
C SER A 290 20.09 -16.92 7.79
N HIS A 291 19.37 -17.82 7.13
CA HIS A 291 19.96 -18.89 6.38
C HIS A 291 20.76 -18.37 5.18
N LYS A 292 21.87 -19.00 4.85
CA LYS A 292 22.76 -18.59 3.76
C LYS A 292 22.08 -18.53 2.37
N LYS A 293 20.99 -19.28 2.17
CA LYS A 293 20.23 -19.30 0.92
C LYS A 293 19.30 -18.12 0.75
N TRP A 294 18.90 -17.44 1.85
CA TRP A 294 17.98 -16.33 1.80
C TRP A 294 18.70 -15.02 1.47
N ARG A 295 18.16 -14.30 0.49
CA ARG A 295 18.66 -12.95 0.11
C ARG A 295 18.00 -11.86 0.92
N ARG A 296 18.70 -10.75 1.08
CA ARG A 296 18.19 -9.48 1.60
C ARG A 296 18.42 -8.40 0.57
N THR A 297 17.37 -7.77 0.13
CA THR A 297 17.40 -6.72 -0.87
C THR A 297 16.76 -5.47 -0.26
N LEU A 298 17.56 -4.42 -0.11
CA LEU A 298 17.12 -3.11 0.34
C LEU A 298 17.17 -2.16 -0.86
N PHE A 299 16.17 -1.32 -1.02
CA PHE A 299 16.19 -0.29 -2.05
C PHE A 299 15.33 0.90 -1.63
N SER A 300 15.78 2.10 -1.95
CA SER A 300 15.13 3.34 -1.53
C SER A 300 15.60 4.53 -2.34
N THR A 301 14.77 5.56 -2.41
CA THR A 301 15.26 6.92 -2.58
C THR A 301 15.99 7.38 -1.33
N PRO A 302 16.97 8.30 -1.40
CA PRO A 302 17.62 8.84 -0.21
C PRO A 302 16.66 9.74 0.60
N SER A 303 16.94 9.84 1.88
CA SER A 303 16.32 10.82 2.78
C SER A 303 17.41 11.69 3.41
N ALA A 304 17.35 11.97 4.70
CA ALA A 304 18.38 12.73 5.43
C ALA A 304 19.54 11.84 5.89
N VAL A 305 20.74 12.41 6.04
CA VAL A 305 21.93 11.73 6.60
C VAL A 305 21.72 11.29 8.05
N ALA A 306 20.82 11.94 8.79
CA ALA A 306 20.47 11.58 10.17
C ALA A 306 19.65 10.27 10.26
N HIS A 307 19.12 9.75 9.15
CA HIS A 307 18.28 8.56 9.17
C HIS A 307 19.07 7.29 9.56
N GLN A 308 18.43 6.42 10.38
CA GLN A 308 19.06 5.20 10.92
C GLN A 308 19.62 4.22 9.88
N ALA A 309 19.11 4.21 8.66
CA ALA A 309 19.61 3.38 7.56
C ALA A 309 20.88 3.93 6.92
N TYR A 310 21.24 5.20 7.14
CA TYR A 310 22.38 5.84 6.54
C TYR A 310 23.71 5.18 6.96
N ASP A 311 23.88 4.88 8.23
CA ASP A 311 25.04 4.15 8.77
C ASP A 311 25.23 2.78 8.11
N LEU A 312 24.12 2.12 7.77
CA LEU A 312 24.19 0.85 7.04
C LEU A 312 24.60 1.07 5.59
N TRP A 313 24.10 2.13 4.94
CA TRP A 313 24.42 2.46 3.55
C TRP A 313 25.90 2.86 3.38
N THR A 314 26.40 3.73 4.22
CA THR A 314 27.79 4.22 4.17
C THR A 314 28.83 3.18 4.63
N GLY A 315 28.36 2.13 5.33
CA GLY A 315 29.27 1.16 5.95
C GLY A 315 29.79 1.57 7.33
N GLU A 316 29.39 2.74 7.86
CA GLU A 316 29.79 3.19 9.20
C GLU A 316 29.40 2.18 10.28
N ARG A 317 28.24 1.55 10.15
CA ARG A 317 27.80 0.49 11.07
C ARG A 317 28.80 -0.67 11.12
N PHE A 318 29.39 -1.05 9.98
CA PHE A 318 30.43 -2.05 9.90
C PHE A 318 31.73 -1.56 10.55
N GLN A 319 32.15 -0.34 10.24
CA GLN A 319 33.33 0.28 10.79
C GLN A 319 33.26 0.42 12.32
N LYS A 320 32.11 0.88 12.84
CA LYS A 320 31.86 0.99 14.29
C LYS A 320 31.97 -0.37 15.00
N ARG A 321 31.48 -1.44 14.35
CA ARG A 321 31.48 -2.80 14.92
C ARG A 321 32.83 -3.50 14.83
N PHE A 322 33.55 -3.31 13.73
CA PHE A 322 34.79 -4.01 13.42
C PHE A 322 35.98 -3.05 13.33
N LYS A 323 36.24 -2.32 14.42
CA LYS A 323 37.29 -1.25 14.51
C LYS A 323 38.68 -1.67 14.00
N ALA A 324 39.03 -2.96 14.16
CA ALA A 324 40.30 -3.52 13.68
C ALA A 324 40.35 -3.73 12.16
N LYS A 325 39.19 -3.77 11.48
CA LYS A 325 39.11 -3.97 10.04
C LYS A 325 38.77 -2.65 9.36
N ARG A 326 39.74 -1.72 9.30
CA ARG A 326 39.60 -0.49 8.51
C ARG A 326 39.51 -0.89 7.05
N ALA A 327 38.31 -0.83 6.50
CA ALA A 327 38.04 -1.12 5.10
C ALA A 327 37.49 0.14 4.41
N ALA A 328 38.02 0.46 3.25
CA ALA A 328 37.49 1.54 2.44
C ALA A 328 36.14 1.11 1.83
N PHE A 329 35.14 1.97 1.97
CA PHE A 329 33.86 1.83 1.27
C PHE A 329 33.87 2.74 0.04
N PRO A 330 33.33 2.26 -1.10
CA PRO A 330 33.24 3.08 -2.31
C PRO A 330 32.35 4.31 -2.09
N SER A 331 32.71 5.41 -2.72
CA SER A 331 31.88 6.62 -2.79
C SER A 331 30.59 6.38 -3.60
N SER A 332 29.57 7.22 -3.42
CA SER A 332 28.33 7.14 -4.21
C SER A 332 28.58 7.18 -5.71
N LYS A 333 29.58 7.93 -6.16
CA LYS A 333 29.99 8.01 -7.57
C LYS A 333 30.55 6.67 -8.09
N GLU A 334 31.39 6.01 -7.31
CA GLU A 334 31.93 4.68 -7.66
C GLU A 334 30.82 3.61 -7.63
N LEU A 335 29.86 3.74 -6.71
CA LEU A 335 28.71 2.86 -6.58
C LEU A 335 27.73 2.95 -7.76
N ARG A 336 27.83 3.94 -8.66
CA ARG A 336 27.07 3.90 -9.94
C ARG A 336 27.43 2.68 -10.79
N LYS A 337 28.65 2.19 -10.71
CA LYS A 337 29.08 0.95 -11.39
C LYS A 337 28.66 -0.32 -10.65
N GLY A 338 28.23 -0.18 -9.41
CA GLY A 338 27.96 -1.28 -8.51
C GLY A 338 29.23 -1.93 -7.96
N ALA A 339 29.25 -2.26 -6.67
CA ALA A 339 30.37 -2.88 -6.01
C ALA A 339 29.95 -3.80 -4.85
N LEU A 340 30.69 -4.90 -4.68
CA LEU A 340 30.61 -5.71 -3.47
C LEU A 340 31.46 -5.05 -2.38
N CYS A 341 30.82 -4.62 -1.30
CA CYS A 341 31.48 -3.88 -0.22
C CYS A 341 32.02 -4.80 0.89
N PRO A 342 32.92 -4.30 1.75
CA PRO A 342 33.55 -5.10 2.81
C PRO A 342 32.59 -5.75 3.80
N ASP A 343 31.40 -5.20 3.99
CA ASP A 343 30.32 -5.74 4.82
C ASP A 343 29.44 -6.78 4.09
N THR A 344 29.88 -7.26 2.94
CA THR A 344 29.21 -8.24 2.11
C THR A 344 27.92 -7.76 1.40
N PHE A 345 27.61 -6.48 1.46
CA PHE A 345 26.56 -5.91 0.65
C PHE A 345 27.07 -5.56 -0.74
N TYR A 346 26.35 -6.00 -1.76
CA TYR A 346 26.45 -5.40 -3.08
C TYR A 346 25.66 -4.10 -3.07
N ARG A 347 26.32 -2.98 -3.37
CA ARG A 347 25.69 -1.67 -3.46
C ARG A 347 25.73 -1.14 -4.88
N LYS A 348 24.66 -0.48 -5.29
CA LYS A 348 24.60 0.24 -6.56
C LYS A 348 23.73 1.49 -6.40
N VAL A 349 24.17 2.58 -7.00
CA VAL A 349 23.39 3.82 -7.17
C VAL A 349 22.87 3.87 -8.60
N ILE A 350 21.60 4.22 -8.78
CA ILE A 350 20.97 4.41 -10.08
C ILE A 350 20.20 5.72 -10.06
N THR A 351 20.77 6.74 -10.66
CA THR A 351 20.16 8.07 -10.79
C THR A 351 19.16 8.10 -11.93
N LEU A 352 18.37 9.17 -12.02
CA LEU A 352 17.49 9.39 -13.18
C LEU A 352 18.30 9.48 -14.48
N GLU A 353 19.47 10.12 -14.45
CA GLU A 353 20.37 10.19 -15.60
C GLU A 353 20.83 8.82 -16.07
N ASP A 354 21.17 7.91 -15.12
CA ASP A 354 21.54 6.53 -15.44
C ASP A 354 20.38 5.78 -16.06
N ALA A 355 19.15 5.99 -15.56
CA ALA A 355 17.96 5.36 -16.09
C ALA A 355 17.65 5.83 -17.52
N ILE A 356 17.73 7.15 -17.78
CA ILE A 356 17.52 7.74 -19.12
C ILE A 356 18.61 7.26 -20.07
N ALA A 357 19.87 7.29 -19.67
CA ALA A 357 20.99 6.77 -20.47
C ALA A 357 20.82 5.26 -20.76
N GLY A 358 20.17 4.53 -19.85
CA GLY A 358 19.76 3.13 -20.01
C GLY A 358 18.46 2.96 -20.77
N GLY A 359 17.97 3.96 -21.51
CA GLY A 359 16.82 3.88 -22.41
C GLY A 359 15.46 4.07 -21.75
N CYS A 360 15.39 4.54 -20.50
CA CYS A 360 14.12 4.90 -19.85
C CYS A 360 13.60 6.21 -20.45
N ASP A 361 12.50 6.13 -21.18
CA ASP A 361 11.84 7.24 -21.90
C ASP A 361 10.59 7.78 -21.16
N LEU A 362 10.44 7.42 -19.88
CA LEU A 362 9.25 7.76 -19.10
C LEU A 362 9.28 9.19 -18.53
N PHE A 363 10.39 9.91 -18.66
CA PHE A 363 10.60 11.20 -17.98
C PHE A 363 10.95 12.32 -18.96
N ASP A 364 10.32 13.45 -18.75
CA ASP A 364 10.76 14.73 -19.30
C ASP A 364 11.69 15.42 -18.30
N LEU A 365 12.99 15.34 -18.54
CA LEU A 365 14.01 15.87 -17.65
C LEU A 365 13.94 17.39 -17.47
N GLU A 366 13.60 18.11 -18.52
CA GLU A 366 13.52 19.57 -18.48
C GLU A 366 12.30 20.02 -17.68
N SER A 367 11.14 19.37 -17.87
CA SER A 367 9.96 19.63 -17.05
C SER A 367 10.23 19.36 -15.56
N LEU A 368 10.88 18.24 -15.23
CA LEU A 368 11.22 17.92 -13.83
C LEU A 368 12.15 18.96 -13.18
N LYS A 369 13.12 19.50 -13.92
CA LYS A 369 14.00 20.57 -13.40
C LYS A 369 13.26 21.88 -13.14
N LEU A 370 12.14 22.12 -13.81
CA LEU A 370 11.30 23.30 -13.59
C LEU A 370 10.33 23.10 -12.41
N GLU A 371 9.89 21.86 -12.17
CA GLU A 371 8.92 21.53 -11.13
C GLU A 371 9.53 21.45 -9.73
N TYR A 372 10.80 21.00 -9.62
CA TYR A 372 11.47 20.76 -8.34
C TYR A 372 12.56 21.80 -8.09
N SER A 373 12.74 22.18 -6.83
CA SER A 373 13.92 22.93 -6.42
C SER A 373 15.20 22.14 -6.70
N ALA A 374 16.35 22.83 -6.80
CA ALA A 374 17.62 22.17 -7.06
C ALA A 374 17.97 21.10 -6.01
N ASP A 375 17.62 21.34 -4.74
CA ASP A 375 17.89 20.39 -3.65
C ASP A 375 16.95 19.18 -3.71
N GLU A 376 15.65 19.39 -3.94
CA GLU A 376 14.71 18.30 -4.14
C GLU A 376 15.06 17.47 -5.36
N PHE A 377 15.45 18.10 -6.47
CA PHE A 377 15.87 17.40 -7.67
C PHE A 377 17.10 16.52 -7.40
N ARG A 378 18.11 17.05 -6.71
CA ARG A 378 19.30 16.28 -6.33
C ARG A 378 18.95 15.10 -5.42
N ASN A 379 18.08 15.32 -4.44
CA ASN A 379 17.65 14.26 -3.53
C ASN A 379 16.85 13.18 -4.27
N LEU A 380 15.74 13.55 -4.91
CA LEU A 380 14.78 12.60 -5.45
C LEU A 380 15.27 11.89 -6.72
N PHE A 381 16.06 12.57 -7.55
CA PHE A 381 16.43 12.09 -8.88
C PHE A 381 17.91 11.79 -9.06
N LEU A 382 18.80 12.51 -8.36
CA LEU A 382 20.25 12.26 -8.44
C LEU A 382 20.79 11.44 -7.27
N CYS A 383 19.91 10.98 -6.38
CA CYS A 383 20.25 10.11 -5.26
C CYS A 383 21.20 10.74 -4.24
N GLU A 384 21.09 12.04 -3.98
CA GLU A 384 21.87 12.74 -2.97
C GLU A 384 21.10 12.81 -1.65
N PHE A 385 21.78 12.52 -0.53
CA PHE A 385 21.18 12.65 0.79
C PHE A 385 21.09 14.12 1.20
N VAL A 386 20.01 14.47 1.91
CA VAL A 386 19.86 15.80 2.48
C VAL A 386 20.71 15.90 3.74
N ASP A 387 21.54 16.93 3.82
CA ASP A 387 22.33 17.25 5.01
C ASP A 387 21.60 18.31 5.84
N ASP A 388 20.86 17.87 6.85
CA ASP A 388 20.12 18.75 7.77
C ASP A 388 21.03 19.64 8.61
N THR A 389 22.35 19.38 8.62
CA THR A 389 23.29 20.20 9.39
C THR A 389 23.48 21.61 8.81
N GLN A 390 23.09 21.81 7.54
CA GLN A 390 23.13 23.11 6.86
C GLN A 390 21.80 23.89 6.93
N SER A 391 20.74 23.28 7.46
CA SER A 391 19.48 24.01 7.69
C SER A 391 19.61 24.92 8.90
N VAL A 392 18.97 26.11 8.82
CA VAL A 392 18.96 27.12 9.92
C VAL A 392 18.29 26.54 11.18
N PHE A 393 17.44 25.52 11.03
CA PHE A 393 16.78 24.79 12.12
C PHE A 393 17.04 23.31 11.95
N ARG A 394 17.62 22.65 12.95
CA ARG A 394 17.74 21.19 12.97
C ARG A 394 16.38 20.59 13.24
N LEU A 395 16.02 19.51 12.55
CA LEU A 395 14.76 18.80 12.77
C LEU A 395 14.58 18.37 14.24
N ALA A 396 15.67 17.97 14.91
CA ALA A 396 15.70 17.64 16.33
C ALA A 396 15.33 18.87 17.23
N ASP A 397 15.68 20.08 16.82
CA ASP A 397 15.35 21.31 17.56
C ASP A 397 13.86 21.66 17.36
N LEU A 398 13.27 21.36 16.20
CA LEU A 398 11.85 21.52 15.93
C LEU A 398 11.01 20.47 16.67
N GLU A 399 11.49 19.23 16.78
CA GLU A 399 10.80 18.16 17.53
C GLU A 399 10.73 18.49 19.03
N THR A 400 11.73 19.19 19.59
CA THR A 400 11.70 19.64 20.99
C THR A 400 10.72 20.80 21.21
N CYS A 401 10.38 21.58 20.19
CA CYS A 401 9.37 22.65 20.28
C CYS A 401 7.92 22.14 20.28
N TYR A 402 7.70 20.89 19.90
CA TYR A 402 6.37 20.23 19.90
C TYR A 402 6.15 19.28 21.11
N ALA A 403 7.03 19.31 22.10
CA ALA A 403 6.99 18.41 23.25
C ALA A 403 6.29 19.01 24.49
N ASP A 404 5.47 20.06 24.35
CA ASP A 404 4.63 20.62 25.42
C ASP A 404 3.13 20.35 25.17
#